data_9539b639e63c5d5b4cdbcf9be8df6080
#
_entry.id   9539b639e63c5d5b4cdbcf9be8df6080
#
_cell.length_a   1.000
_cell.length_b   1.000
_cell.length_c   1.000
_cell.angle_alpha   90.00
_cell.angle_beta   90.00
_cell.angle_gamma   90.00
#
_symmetry.space_group_name_H-M   'P 1'
#
loop_
_entity.id
_entity.type
_entity.pdbx_description
1 polymer ?
#
loop_
_entity_poly.entity_id
_entity_poly.type
_entity_poly.pdbx_seq_one_letter_code
_entity_poly.pdbx_strand_id
1 'polypeptide(L)'
;MSRRIRAASFVGAVLLCVIVPAPPASADEAGAASEASLAMQLSNPVAALISVPLQLNYDRDIGPVDDGDRWLLNVQPVIPFELNDDWNLISRTILPVVRQSDVFPGAGTQTGTGDVVQSIFFSPKAPTASGWIWGAGPVLLLPTGSNDLLTSDKWGAGPTAVVLKQSNGWTRGVLANHLWSFAGEDDRADVNATFLQPFLTYTTPTQWTFAVNTESSYDWENEQWSVPVNANASKLLRLGNQLVSLGGGVRYWLDSPDSGAEGFGLRLTATLLFPR
;
A
#
# COMPACT_ATOMS: atom_id res chain seq x y z
N MET A 1 45.28 21.43 -55.12
CA MET A 1 45.03 20.62 -53.93
C MET A 1 43.70 19.84 -54.12
N SER A 2 43.83 18.59 -54.52
CA SER A 2 42.73 17.75 -54.92
C SER A 2 42.39 16.76 -53.79
N ARG A 3 41.18 16.80 -53.20
CA ARG A 3 40.69 15.82 -52.29
C ARG A 3 39.84 14.81 -53.04
N ARG A 4 40.30 13.56 -53.08
CA ARG A 4 39.58 12.39 -53.63
C ARG A 4 38.48 11.94 -52.62
N ILE A 5 37.26 11.87 -53.11
CA ILE A 5 36.11 11.25 -52.42
C ILE A 5 36.16 9.74 -52.72
N ARG A 6 36.21 8.92 -51.67
CA ARG A 6 36.06 7.45 -51.79
C ARG A 6 34.59 7.09 -51.62
N ALA A 7 34.03 6.42 -52.60
CA ALA A 7 32.72 5.81 -52.56
C ALA A 7 32.77 4.54 -51.70
N ALA A 8 31.85 4.42 -50.72
CA ALA A 8 31.64 3.23 -49.91
C ALA A 8 30.48 2.42 -50.53
N SER A 9 30.78 1.21 -50.93
CA SER A 9 29.79 0.23 -51.40
C SER A 9 28.99 -0.32 -50.24
N PHE A 10 27.67 -0.16 -50.32
CA PHE A 10 26.71 -0.81 -49.40
C PHE A 10 26.43 -2.22 -49.89
N VAL A 11 26.84 -3.26 -49.17
CA VAL A 11 26.44 -4.65 -49.37
C VAL A 11 25.14 -4.86 -48.58
N GLY A 12 24.02 -5.02 -49.25
CA GLY A 12 22.74 -5.34 -48.66
C GLY A 12 22.71 -6.79 -48.14
N ALA A 13 22.63 -6.97 -46.85
CA ALA A 13 22.35 -8.27 -46.24
C ALA A 13 20.83 -8.50 -46.20
N VAL A 14 20.38 -9.47 -46.98
CA VAL A 14 19.00 -10.01 -46.94
C VAL A 14 18.88 -10.86 -45.69
N LEU A 15 18.13 -10.35 -44.69
CA LEU A 15 17.81 -11.09 -43.46
C LEU A 15 16.67 -12.08 -43.76
N LEU A 16 17.01 -13.36 -43.87
CA LEU A 16 16.04 -14.44 -43.95
C LEU A 16 15.39 -14.65 -42.59
N CYS A 17 14.13 -14.18 -42.38
CA CYS A 17 13.35 -14.52 -41.21
C CYS A 17 12.97 -15.99 -41.21
N VAL A 18 13.70 -16.81 -40.45
CA VAL A 18 13.29 -18.18 -40.15
C VAL A 18 12.22 -18.11 -39.07
N ILE A 19 10.97 -18.40 -39.39
CA ILE A 19 9.88 -18.58 -38.44
C ILE A 19 10.15 -19.91 -37.71
N VAL A 20 10.75 -19.82 -36.53
CA VAL A 20 10.86 -20.95 -35.59
C VAL A 20 9.50 -21.05 -34.88
N PRO A 21 8.78 -22.19 -34.93
CA PRO A 21 7.57 -22.37 -34.15
C PRO A 21 7.95 -22.29 -32.65
N ALA A 22 7.24 -21.45 -31.91
CA ALA A 22 7.42 -21.34 -30.46
C ALA A 22 7.16 -22.72 -29.81
N PRO A 23 8.02 -23.19 -28.89
CA PRO A 23 7.75 -24.40 -28.15
C PRO A 23 6.46 -24.23 -27.34
N PRO A 24 5.71 -25.32 -27.04
CA PRO A 24 4.53 -25.25 -26.19
C PRO A 24 4.95 -24.69 -24.81
N ALA A 25 4.16 -23.76 -24.29
CA ALA A 25 4.40 -23.17 -22.96
C ALA A 25 4.57 -24.29 -21.94
N SER A 26 5.70 -24.29 -21.25
CA SER A 26 5.99 -25.28 -20.22
C SER A 26 5.12 -25.05 -18.97
N ALA A 27 4.97 -26.07 -18.11
CA ALA A 27 4.25 -25.94 -16.84
C ALA A 27 4.81 -24.78 -15.96
N ASP A 28 6.11 -24.46 -16.10
CA ASP A 28 6.77 -23.35 -15.44
C ASP A 28 6.27 -21.98 -15.94
N GLU A 29 5.96 -21.83 -17.23
CA GLU A 29 5.42 -20.57 -17.77
C GLU A 29 3.98 -20.35 -17.34
N ALA A 30 3.18 -21.41 -17.25
CA ALA A 30 1.81 -21.34 -16.73
C ALA A 30 1.81 -20.98 -15.22
N GLY A 31 2.75 -21.54 -14.44
CA GLY A 31 2.97 -21.19 -13.03
C GLY A 31 3.37 -19.72 -12.85
N ALA A 32 4.31 -19.23 -13.66
CA ALA A 32 4.77 -17.85 -13.63
C ALA A 32 3.66 -16.84 -13.99
N ALA A 33 2.81 -17.17 -14.97
CA ALA A 33 1.65 -16.36 -15.35
C ALA A 33 0.61 -16.29 -14.23
N SER A 34 0.39 -17.41 -13.49
CA SER A 34 -0.48 -17.46 -12.31
C SER A 34 0.08 -16.59 -11.17
N GLU A 35 1.38 -16.65 -10.91
CA GLU A 35 2.03 -15.84 -9.87
C GLU A 35 2.04 -14.33 -10.22
N ALA A 36 2.21 -13.95 -11.48
CA ALA A 36 2.07 -12.56 -11.92
C ALA A 36 0.63 -12.05 -11.70
N SER A 37 -0.38 -12.89 -11.92
CA SER A 37 -1.76 -12.56 -11.60
C SER A 37 -1.98 -12.37 -10.09
N LEU A 38 -1.40 -13.22 -9.25
CA LEU A 38 -1.46 -13.06 -7.79
C LEU A 38 -0.74 -11.79 -7.32
N ALA A 39 0.43 -11.46 -7.91
CA ALA A 39 1.14 -10.22 -7.63
C ALA A 39 0.29 -8.98 -7.99
N MET A 40 -0.45 -9.02 -9.09
CA MET A 40 -1.37 -7.95 -9.46
C MET A 40 -2.58 -7.87 -8.50
N GLN A 41 -3.10 -9.01 -8.03
CA GLN A 41 -4.19 -9.04 -7.04
C GLN A 41 -3.80 -8.40 -5.71
N LEU A 42 -2.53 -8.48 -5.27
CA LEU A 42 -2.04 -7.79 -4.08
C LEU A 42 -2.16 -6.26 -4.14
N SER A 43 -2.23 -5.69 -5.34
CA SER A 43 -2.45 -4.26 -5.54
C SER A 43 -3.94 -3.86 -5.44
N ASN A 44 -4.84 -4.82 -5.20
CA ASN A 44 -6.28 -4.60 -5.04
C ASN A 44 -6.68 -4.76 -3.57
N PRO A 45 -7.03 -3.69 -2.85
CA PRO A 45 -7.39 -3.74 -1.42
C PRO A 45 -8.66 -4.56 -1.10
N VAL A 46 -9.46 -4.88 -2.12
CA VAL A 46 -10.69 -5.69 -1.98
C VAL A 46 -10.62 -6.99 -2.80
N ALA A 47 -9.42 -7.49 -3.05
CA ALA A 47 -9.23 -8.79 -3.69
C ALA A 47 -9.78 -9.95 -2.83
N ALA A 48 -10.29 -10.98 -3.49
CA ALA A 48 -10.70 -12.24 -2.84
C ALA A 48 -9.47 -13.12 -2.48
N LEU A 49 -8.45 -12.52 -1.87
CA LEU A 49 -7.17 -13.13 -1.52
C LEU A 49 -6.86 -12.89 -0.04
N ILE A 50 -6.65 -13.95 0.73
CA ILE A 50 -6.15 -13.80 2.10
C ILE A 50 -4.70 -13.36 2.03
N SER A 51 -4.40 -12.21 2.64
CA SER A 51 -3.03 -11.69 2.72
C SER A 51 -2.76 -11.04 4.07
N VAL A 52 -1.50 -11.07 4.48
CA VAL A 52 -1.04 -10.40 5.70
C VAL A 52 0.14 -9.51 5.34
N PRO A 53 -0.11 -8.26 4.90
CA PRO A 53 0.92 -7.26 4.74
C PRO A 53 1.54 -6.86 6.08
N LEU A 54 2.86 -6.86 6.12
CA LEU A 54 3.69 -6.27 7.16
C LEU A 54 4.41 -5.07 6.52
N GLN A 55 4.13 -3.88 7.00
CA GLN A 55 4.69 -2.64 6.46
C GLN A 55 5.44 -1.90 7.55
N LEU A 56 6.77 -1.91 7.47
CA LEU A 56 7.64 -1.19 8.38
C LEU A 56 8.04 0.14 7.76
N ASN A 57 7.73 1.24 8.44
CA ASN A 57 8.15 2.60 8.08
C ASN A 57 9.16 3.09 9.11
N TYR A 58 10.17 3.80 8.65
CA TYR A 58 11.05 4.61 9.45
C TYR A 58 10.90 6.07 9.03
N ASP A 59 10.50 6.90 9.96
CA ASP A 59 10.36 8.34 9.80
C ASP A 59 11.31 9.02 10.80
N ARG A 60 11.87 10.15 10.43
CA ARG A 60 12.79 10.96 11.21
C ARG A 60 12.39 12.45 11.16
N ASP A 61 13.19 13.26 11.80
CA ASP A 61 12.98 14.72 11.85
C ASP A 61 11.54 14.99 12.32
N ILE A 62 11.17 14.40 13.50
CA ILE A 62 9.84 14.48 14.11
C ILE A 62 9.86 15.49 15.25
N GLY A 63 8.78 16.27 15.33
CA GLY A 63 8.54 17.21 16.44
C GLY A 63 9.16 18.59 16.21
N PRO A 64 8.89 19.53 17.13
CA PRO A 64 9.18 20.96 16.94
C PRO A 64 10.67 21.32 16.90
N VAL A 65 11.58 20.37 17.12
CA VAL A 65 13.04 20.53 17.09
C VAL A 65 13.74 19.50 16.19
N ASP A 66 12.97 18.71 15.42
CA ASP A 66 13.43 17.72 14.43
C ASP A 66 14.35 16.62 15.00
N ASP A 67 14.34 16.40 16.32
CA ASP A 67 15.21 15.41 16.98
C ASP A 67 14.54 14.01 17.07
N GLY A 68 13.23 13.92 16.78
CA GLY A 68 12.47 12.69 16.94
C GLY A 68 12.62 11.70 15.80
N ASP A 69 12.48 10.42 16.13
CA ASP A 69 12.38 9.33 15.17
C ASP A 69 11.25 8.35 15.51
N ARG A 70 10.75 7.63 14.47
CA ARG A 70 9.70 6.65 14.64
C ARG A 70 9.86 5.45 13.71
N TRP A 71 9.81 4.26 14.31
CA TRP A 71 9.57 2.99 13.64
C TRP A 71 8.11 2.61 13.80
N LEU A 72 7.42 2.43 12.68
CA LEU A 72 6.01 2.05 12.63
C LEU A 72 5.85 0.78 11.80
N LEU A 73 5.56 -0.35 12.46
CA LEU A 73 5.18 -1.59 11.81
C LEU A 73 3.64 -1.70 11.79
N ASN A 74 3.03 -1.60 10.62
CA ASN A 74 1.63 -1.93 10.42
C ASN A 74 1.47 -3.40 10.06
N VAL A 75 0.78 -4.16 10.90
CA VAL A 75 0.31 -5.52 10.59
C VAL A 75 -1.10 -5.40 10.00
N GLN A 76 -1.30 -5.80 8.73
CA GLN A 76 -2.52 -5.45 8.00
C GLN A 76 -3.24 -6.68 7.39
N PRO A 77 -3.76 -7.64 8.18
CA PRO A 77 -4.48 -8.77 7.62
C PRO A 77 -5.70 -8.33 6.81
N VAL A 78 -5.82 -8.90 5.61
CA VAL A 78 -6.97 -8.76 4.70
C VAL A 78 -7.57 -10.14 4.52
N ILE A 79 -8.84 -10.28 4.93
CA ILE A 79 -9.56 -11.56 4.92
C ILE A 79 -10.88 -11.38 4.18
N PRO A 80 -11.03 -12.01 3.00
CA PRO A 80 -12.29 -12.04 2.27
C PRO A 80 -13.21 -13.11 2.83
N PHE A 81 -14.50 -12.79 2.97
CA PHE A 81 -15.58 -13.70 3.28
C PHE A 81 -16.60 -13.65 2.14
N GLU A 82 -17.04 -14.81 1.67
CA GLU A 82 -18.11 -14.89 0.69
C GLU A 82 -19.45 -14.65 1.37
N LEU A 83 -20.20 -13.63 0.92
CA LEU A 83 -21.54 -13.37 1.42
C LEU A 83 -22.61 -14.16 0.63
N ASN A 84 -22.46 -14.15 -0.70
CA ASN A 84 -23.31 -14.87 -1.65
C ASN A 84 -22.58 -14.98 -3.00
N ASP A 85 -23.28 -15.39 -4.07
CA ASP A 85 -22.69 -15.56 -5.40
C ASP A 85 -22.16 -14.27 -6.02
N ASP A 86 -22.70 -13.10 -5.63
CA ASP A 86 -22.40 -11.81 -6.22
C ASP A 86 -21.48 -10.92 -5.36
N TRP A 87 -21.41 -11.17 -4.04
CA TRP A 87 -20.78 -10.25 -3.10
C TRP A 87 -19.80 -10.93 -2.15
N ASN A 88 -18.69 -10.23 -1.90
CA ASN A 88 -17.75 -10.49 -0.82
C ASN A 88 -17.85 -9.42 0.27
N LEU A 89 -17.57 -9.83 1.51
CA LEU A 89 -17.21 -8.94 2.60
C LEU A 89 -15.70 -9.05 2.81
N ILE A 90 -14.99 -7.92 2.75
CA ILE A 90 -13.55 -7.88 2.97
C ILE A 90 -13.29 -7.21 4.32
N SER A 91 -12.70 -7.95 5.25
CA SER A 91 -12.23 -7.43 6.53
C SER A 91 -10.77 -7.02 6.38
N ARG A 92 -10.45 -5.75 6.63
CA ARG A 92 -9.08 -5.23 6.67
C ARG A 92 -8.83 -4.59 8.03
N THR A 93 -7.92 -5.18 8.78
CA THR A 93 -7.45 -4.65 10.07
C THR A 93 -6.10 -3.96 9.86
N ILE A 94 -5.84 -2.87 10.54
CA ILE A 94 -4.51 -2.25 10.64
C ILE A 94 -4.18 -2.20 12.12
N LEU A 95 -3.17 -2.96 12.53
CA LEU A 95 -2.62 -2.95 13.89
C LEU A 95 -1.23 -2.28 13.83
N PRO A 96 -1.08 -1.05 14.36
CA PRO A 96 0.21 -0.39 14.45
C PRO A 96 1.02 -0.92 15.64
N VAL A 97 2.30 -1.21 15.41
CA VAL A 97 3.30 -1.42 16.46
C VAL A 97 4.34 -0.32 16.30
N VAL A 98 4.52 0.47 17.34
CA VAL A 98 5.27 1.72 17.28
C VAL A 98 6.46 1.67 18.23
N ARG A 99 7.60 2.16 17.78
CA ARG A 99 8.69 2.63 18.65
C ARG A 99 9.05 4.02 18.17
N GLN A 100 8.86 5.01 19.05
CA GLN A 100 9.22 6.40 18.77
C GLN A 100 10.09 6.96 19.89
N SER A 101 10.96 7.90 19.54
CA SER A 101 11.86 8.56 20.49
C SER A 101 11.85 10.06 20.23
N ASP A 102 11.87 10.83 21.29
CA ASP A 102 12.10 12.27 21.32
C ASP A 102 11.19 13.08 20.38
N VAL A 103 9.94 12.61 20.18
CA VAL A 103 8.93 13.25 19.30
C VAL A 103 8.49 14.64 19.77
N PHE A 104 8.86 15.02 20.99
CA PHE A 104 8.87 16.39 21.51
C PHE A 104 9.90 16.46 22.68
N PRO A 105 10.39 17.65 23.07
CA PRO A 105 11.37 17.80 24.14
C PRO A 105 10.92 17.15 25.45
N GLY A 106 11.69 16.13 25.91
CA GLY A 106 11.39 15.38 27.13
C GLY A 106 10.43 14.20 26.96
N ALA A 107 9.99 13.87 25.75
CA ALA A 107 9.14 12.72 25.50
C ALA A 107 9.84 11.39 25.82
N GLY A 108 11.15 11.29 25.60
CA GLY A 108 11.89 10.03 25.72
C GLY A 108 11.42 8.99 24.70
N THR A 109 11.51 7.70 25.04
CA THR A 109 11.15 6.61 24.11
C THR A 109 9.87 5.91 24.54
N GLN A 110 8.91 5.75 23.62
CA GLN A 110 7.72 4.92 23.77
C GLN A 110 7.82 3.72 22.85
N THR A 111 7.39 2.56 23.33
CA THR A 111 7.24 1.33 22.54
C THR A 111 5.93 0.67 22.90
N GLY A 112 5.12 0.30 21.91
CA GLY A 112 3.83 -0.32 22.17
C GLY A 112 2.99 -0.48 20.90
N THR A 113 1.71 -0.77 21.10
CA THR A 113 0.69 -0.77 20.03
C THR A 113 0.01 0.60 19.95
N GLY A 114 -0.39 1.00 18.76
CA GLY A 114 -1.32 2.10 18.54
C GLY A 114 -2.76 1.61 18.44
N ASP A 115 -3.65 2.52 18.08
CA ASP A 115 -5.07 2.23 17.90
C ASP A 115 -5.31 1.40 16.63
N VAL A 116 -6.13 0.37 16.77
CA VAL A 116 -6.52 -0.47 15.64
C VAL A 116 -7.54 0.24 14.76
N VAL A 117 -7.30 0.23 13.46
CA VAL A 117 -8.30 0.63 12.46
C VAL A 117 -8.85 -0.61 11.78
N GLN A 118 -10.17 -0.80 11.85
CA GLN A 118 -10.89 -1.91 11.25
C GLN A 118 -11.80 -1.41 10.13
N SER A 119 -11.50 -1.79 8.88
CA SER A 119 -12.37 -1.51 7.74
C SER A 119 -13.11 -2.77 7.31
N ILE A 120 -14.38 -2.62 6.94
CA ILE A 120 -15.20 -3.66 6.36
C ILE A 120 -15.71 -3.15 5.02
N PHE A 121 -15.38 -3.84 3.92
CA PHE A 121 -15.85 -3.48 2.59
C PHE A 121 -16.83 -4.53 2.09
N PHE A 122 -17.98 -4.09 1.63
CA PHE A 122 -18.86 -4.87 0.76
C PHE A 122 -18.42 -4.60 -0.69
N SER A 123 -18.02 -5.65 -1.40
CA SER A 123 -17.47 -5.55 -2.75
C SER A 123 -18.12 -6.58 -3.67
N PRO A 124 -18.60 -6.17 -4.87
CA PRO A 124 -19.04 -7.12 -5.88
C PRO A 124 -17.89 -8.06 -6.30
N LYS A 125 -18.18 -9.34 -6.51
CA LYS A 125 -17.20 -10.33 -6.99
C LYS A 125 -16.72 -10.03 -8.40
N ALA A 126 -17.61 -9.51 -9.25
CA ALA A 126 -17.30 -9.13 -10.62
C ALA A 126 -17.08 -7.62 -10.76
N PRO A 127 -16.11 -7.19 -11.57
CA PRO A 127 -15.98 -5.80 -11.97
C PRO A 127 -17.24 -5.29 -12.70
N THR A 128 -17.44 -3.99 -12.70
CA THR A 128 -18.49 -3.36 -13.53
C THR A 128 -18.25 -3.64 -15.03
N ALA A 129 -19.24 -3.41 -15.88
CA ALA A 129 -19.12 -3.58 -17.34
C ALA A 129 -17.98 -2.74 -17.96
N SER A 130 -17.59 -1.63 -17.32
CA SER A 130 -16.45 -0.79 -17.71
C SER A 130 -15.13 -1.20 -17.04
N GLY A 131 -15.11 -2.32 -16.29
CA GLY A 131 -13.91 -2.90 -15.67
C GLY A 131 -13.48 -2.25 -14.36
N TRP A 132 -14.36 -1.47 -13.69
CA TRP A 132 -14.09 -0.93 -12.37
C TRP A 132 -14.38 -1.95 -11.28
N ILE A 133 -13.48 -2.02 -10.31
CA ILE A 133 -13.61 -2.78 -9.06
C ILE A 133 -13.84 -1.75 -7.95
N TRP A 134 -14.76 -2.05 -7.03
CA TRP A 134 -15.05 -1.14 -5.94
C TRP A 134 -15.51 -1.89 -4.68
N GLY A 135 -15.42 -1.23 -3.56
CA GLY A 135 -15.99 -1.69 -2.30
C GLY A 135 -16.25 -0.49 -1.39
N ALA A 136 -17.27 -0.60 -0.58
CA ALA A 136 -17.62 0.43 0.40
C ALA A 136 -18.19 -0.20 1.66
N GLY A 137 -18.10 0.51 2.79
CA GLY A 137 -18.62 0.05 4.07
C GLY A 137 -18.18 0.92 5.24
N PRO A 138 -18.28 0.42 6.48
CA PRO A 138 -17.83 1.12 7.67
C PRO A 138 -16.33 0.97 7.91
N VAL A 139 -15.75 1.98 8.56
CA VAL A 139 -14.45 1.93 9.23
C VAL A 139 -14.62 2.27 10.70
N LEU A 140 -13.88 1.59 11.56
CA LEU A 140 -13.88 1.78 13.01
C LEU A 140 -12.47 2.10 13.49
N LEU A 141 -12.36 3.02 14.45
CA LEU A 141 -11.17 3.27 15.26
C LEU A 141 -11.41 2.68 16.64
N LEU A 142 -10.49 1.83 17.10
CA LEU A 142 -10.56 1.14 18.37
C LEU A 142 -9.41 1.62 19.26
N PRO A 143 -9.66 2.17 20.48
CA PRO A 143 -8.64 2.64 21.40
C PRO A 143 -7.91 1.45 22.02
N THR A 144 -6.98 0.88 21.29
CA THR A 144 -6.21 -0.32 21.69
C THR A 144 -4.74 -0.01 21.90
N GLY A 145 -4.37 1.24 21.84
CA GLY A 145 -3.01 1.68 22.09
C GLY A 145 -2.58 1.33 23.52
N SER A 146 -1.31 1.00 23.68
CA SER A 146 -0.76 0.52 24.96
C SER A 146 -0.06 1.60 25.78
N ASN A 147 -0.07 2.84 25.30
CA ASN A 147 0.59 3.99 25.93
C ASN A 147 -0.12 5.27 25.51
N ASP A 148 -0.26 6.22 26.44
CA ASP A 148 -0.99 7.49 26.24
C ASP A 148 -0.48 8.34 25.06
N LEU A 149 0.78 8.17 24.65
CA LEU A 149 1.35 8.85 23.48
C LEU A 149 1.21 8.04 22.18
N LEU A 150 0.58 6.85 22.24
CA LEU A 150 0.39 5.96 21.09
C LEU A 150 -1.10 5.69 20.79
N THR A 151 -2.00 6.22 21.60
CA THR A 151 -3.46 6.07 21.48
C THR A 151 -4.16 7.42 21.43
N SER A 152 -5.28 7.47 20.74
CA SER A 152 -6.23 8.58 20.84
C SER A 152 -7.15 8.47 22.04
N ASP A 153 -7.28 7.27 22.64
CA ASP A 153 -8.27 6.90 23.66
C ASP A 153 -9.71 7.22 23.26
N LYS A 154 -9.96 7.23 21.93
CA LYS A 154 -11.27 7.52 21.33
C LYS A 154 -11.77 6.34 20.50
N TRP A 155 -13.03 6.00 20.68
CA TRP A 155 -13.79 5.16 19.75
C TRP A 155 -14.25 6.02 18.57
N GLY A 156 -13.97 5.59 17.37
CA GLY A 156 -14.36 6.30 16.16
C GLY A 156 -15.05 5.38 15.15
N ALA A 157 -15.90 5.96 14.33
CA ALA A 157 -16.54 5.29 13.21
C ALA A 157 -16.72 6.24 12.04
N GLY A 158 -16.89 5.65 10.85
CA GLY A 158 -17.21 6.41 9.64
C GLY A 158 -17.30 5.55 8.40
N PRO A 159 -17.48 6.16 7.22
CA PRO A 159 -17.50 5.46 5.95
C PRO A 159 -16.10 5.19 5.42
N THR A 160 -15.94 4.07 4.70
CA THR A 160 -14.78 3.77 3.88
C THR A 160 -15.20 3.32 2.49
N ALA A 161 -14.42 3.69 1.47
CA ALA A 161 -14.65 3.25 0.10
C ALA A 161 -13.32 3.11 -0.65
N VAL A 162 -13.32 2.21 -1.62
CA VAL A 162 -12.24 2.06 -2.59
C VAL A 162 -12.81 1.89 -3.99
N VAL A 163 -12.15 2.49 -4.96
CA VAL A 163 -12.43 2.26 -6.38
C VAL A 163 -11.12 2.13 -7.13
N LEU A 164 -11.03 1.14 -8.02
CA LEU A 164 -9.81 0.89 -8.80
C LEU A 164 -10.12 0.24 -10.14
N LYS A 165 -9.12 0.26 -11.01
CA LYS A 165 -9.14 -0.47 -12.28
C LYS A 165 -7.81 -1.18 -12.49
N GLN A 166 -7.87 -2.43 -12.96
CA GLN A 166 -6.72 -3.24 -13.29
C GLN A 166 -6.73 -3.57 -14.79
N SER A 167 -5.62 -3.30 -15.49
CA SER A 167 -5.47 -3.65 -16.91
C SER A 167 -4.00 -3.65 -17.33
N ASN A 168 -3.58 -4.68 -18.08
CA ASN A 168 -2.24 -4.77 -18.67
C ASN A 168 -1.09 -4.53 -17.65
N GLY A 169 -1.18 -5.15 -16.48
CA GLY A 169 -0.21 -5.00 -15.40
C GLY A 169 -0.38 -3.73 -14.55
N TRP A 170 -1.17 -2.75 -15.01
CA TRP A 170 -1.44 -1.54 -14.26
C TRP A 170 -2.61 -1.71 -13.30
N THR A 171 -2.45 -1.21 -12.08
CA THR A 171 -3.53 -0.97 -11.12
C THR A 171 -3.52 0.50 -10.74
N ARG A 172 -4.66 1.15 -10.86
CA ARG A 172 -4.85 2.55 -10.45
C ARG A 172 -6.15 2.68 -9.68
N GLY A 173 -6.11 3.43 -8.61
CA GLY A 173 -7.29 3.58 -7.78
C GLY A 173 -7.12 4.59 -6.67
N VAL A 174 -8.16 4.71 -5.88
CA VAL A 174 -8.18 5.52 -4.67
C VAL A 174 -8.96 4.78 -3.59
N LEU A 175 -8.41 4.79 -2.37
CA LEU A 175 -9.10 4.41 -1.15
C LEU A 175 -9.27 5.67 -0.31
N ALA A 176 -10.43 5.85 0.26
CA ALA A 176 -10.71 6.94 1.17
C ALA A 176 -11.55 6.45 2.36
N ASN A 177 -11.36 7.05 3.51
CA ASN A 177 -12.26 6.91 4.65
C ASN A 177 -12.32 8.21 5.43
N HIS A 178 -13.35 8.31 6.26
CA HIS A 178 -13.46 9.39 7.23
C HIS A 178 -13.83 8.79 8.58
N LEU A 179 -13.23 9.30 9.65
CA LEU A 179 -13.44 8.86 11.02
C LEU A 179 -13.89 10.05 11.87
N TRP A 180 -14.97 9.86 12.63
CA TRP A 180 -15.40 10.74 13.72
C TRP A 180 -15.33 9.96 15.01
N SER A 181 -14.76 10.57 16.08
CA SER A 181 -14.91 10.04 17.44
C SER A 181 -16.35 10.22 17.93
N PHE A 182 -16.84 9.25 18.69
CA PHE A 182 -18.18 9.29 19.26
C PHE A 182 -18.21 8.91 20.77
N ALA A 183 -17.12 8.38 21.30
CA ALA A 183 -16.92 8.03 22.69
C ALA A 183 -15.43 7.95 23.00
N GLY A 184 -15.08 7.90 24.27
CA GLY A 184 -13.71 7.80 24.78
C GLY A 184 -13.48 8.73 25.95
N GLU A 185 -12.22 9.01 26.30
CA GLU A 185 -11.85 9.87 27.42
C GLU A 185 -12.09 11.35 27.09
N ASP A 186 -12.73 12.08 28.02
CA ASP A 186 -13.17 13.47 27.80
C ASP A 186 -11.99 14.46 27.70
N ASP A 187 -10.86 14.12 28.31
CA ASP A 187 -9.64 14.94 28.32
C ASP A 187 -8.73 14.70 27.09
N ARG A 188 -9.13 13.80 26.20
CA ARG A 188 -8.42 13.51 24.95
C ARG A 188 -9.06 14.25 23.78
N ALA A 189 -8.21 14.71 22.85
CA ALA A 189 -8.67 15.39 21.64
C ALA A 189 -9.62 14.50 20.81
N ASP A 190 -10.65 15.10 20.27
CA ASP A 190 -11.54 14.41 19.36
C ASP A 190 -10.83 14.03 18.05
N VAL A 191 -11.30 12.94 17.45
CA VAL A 191 -10.85 12.48 16.14
C VAL A 191 -11.88 12.87 15.10
N ASN A 192 -11.47 13.68 14.14
CA ASN A 192 -12.25 14.08 12.99
C ASN A 192 -11.29 14.16 11.79
N ALA A 193 -11.10 13.03 11.11
CA ALA A 193 -10.04 12.91 10.14
C ALA A 193 -10.48 12.21 8.85
N THR A 194 -10.07 12.76 7.71
CA THR A 194 -10.23 12.14 6.39
C THR A 194 -8.91 11.52 5.95
N PHE A 195 -8.91 10.25 5.62
CA PHE A 195 -7.80 9.56 4.99
C PHE A 195 -8.03 9.42 3.49
N LEU A 196 -7.02 9.70 2.68
CA LEU A 196 -7.05 9.61 1.23
C LEU A 196 -5.79 8.94 0.70
N GLN A 197 -5.96 7.83 -0.02
CA GLN A 197 -4.88 7.04 -0.58
C GLN A 197 -5.09 6.80 -2.09
N PRO A 198 -4.74 7.75 -2.97
CA PRO A 198 -4.55 7.46 -4.39
C PRO A 198 -3.32 6.57 -4.57
N PHE A 199 -3.41 5.60 -5.47
CA PHE A 199 -2.34 4.67 -5.76
C PHE A 199 -2.26 4.31 -7.25
N LEU A 200 -1.03 4.11 -7.70
CA LEU A 200 -0.70 3.63 -9.03
C LEU A 200 0.36 2.54 -8.89
N THR A 201 0.11 1.36 -9.46
CA THR A 201 1.09 0.27 -9.48
C THR A 201 1.24 -0.31 -10.88
N TYR A 202 2.44 -0.82 -11.16
CA TYR A 202 2.71 -1.61 -12.35
C TYR A 202 3.34 -2.95 -11.96
N THR A 203 2.68 -4.04 -12.30
CA THR A 203 3.15 -5.42 -12.07
C THR A 203 3.63 -6.02 -13.38
N THR A 204 4.90 -6.44 -13.41
CA THR A 204 5.53 -7.07 -14.56
C THR A 204 5.16 -8.56 -14.67
N PRO A 205 5.31 -9.20 -15.86
CA PRO A 205 5.16 -10.64 -16.00
C PRO A 205 6.15 -11.46 -15.15
N THR A 206 7.25 -10.85 -14.68
CA THR A 206 8.25 -11.45 -13.81
C THR A 206 8.02 -11.18 -12.33
N GLN A 207 6.77 -10.88 -11.93
CA GLN A 207 6.28 -10.66 -10.56
C GLN A 207 6.91 -9.47 -9.80
N TRP A 208 7.57 -8.55 -10.49
CA TRP A 208 7.94 -7.27 -9.90
C TRP A 208 6.73 -6.33 -9.90
N THR A 209 6.50 -5.64 -8.78
CA THR A 209 5.50 -4.58 -8.67
C THR A 209 6.19 -3.28 -8.25
N PHE A 210 6.01 -2.25 -9.06
CA PHE A 210 6.42 -0.88 -8.75
C PHE A 210 5.17 -0.10 -8.36
N ALA A 211 5.23 0.63 -7.25
CA ALA A 211 4.08 1.34 -6.69
C ALA A 211 4.45 2.76 -6.29
N VAL A 212 3.54 3.68 -6.59
CA VAL A 212 3.54 5.04 -6.04
C VAL A 212 2.18 5.28 -5.41
N ASN A 213 2.17 5.77 -4.19
CA ASN A 213 0.94 6.17 -3.49
C ASN A 213 1.21 7.35 -2.55
N THR A 214 0.14 7.98 -2.10
CA THR A 214 0.16 8.76 -0.87
C THR A 214 -0.75 8.08 0.16
N GLU A 215 -0.48 8.31 1.44
CA GLU A 215 -1.31 7.89 2.57
C GLU A 215 -1.64 9.16 3.35
N SER A 216 -2.33 10.09 2.66
CA SER A 216 -2.61 11.43 3.18
C SER A 216 -3.75 11.40 4.17
N SER A 217 -3.63 12.21 5.22
CA SER A 217 -4.72 12.48 6.14
C SER A 217 -4.92 13.98 6.33
N TYR A 218 -6.18 14.37 6.48
CA TYR A 218 -6.56 15.72 6.87
C TYR A 218 -7.26 15.65 8.22
N ASP A 219 -6.67 16.30 9.20
CA ASP A 219 -7.25 16.52 10.52
C ASP A 219 -8.13 17.77 10.48
N TRP A 220 -9.44 17.60 10.70
CA TRP A 220 -10.43 18.68 10.66
C TRP A 220 -10.48 19.47 11.98
N GLU A 221 -9.99 18.90 13.09
CA GLU A 221 -9.93 19.59 14.38
C GLU A 221 -8.78 20.61 14.40
N ASN A 222 -7.66 20.26 13.78
CA ASN A 222 -6.46 21.10 13.72
C ASN A 222 -6.27 21.77 12.35
N GLU A 223 -7.16 21.54 11.39
CA GLU A 223 -7.07 22.04 9.99
C GLU A 223 -5.72 21.74 9.32
N GLN A 224 -5.17 20.52 9.56
CA GLN A 224 -3.82 20.17 9.19
C GLN A 224 -3.75 18.95 8.26
N TRP A 225 -2.95 19.05 7.20
CA TRP A 225 -2.60 17.92 6.34
C TRP A 225 -1.37 17.17 6.86
N SER A 226 -1.37 15.86 6.57
CA SER A 226 -0.21 14.98 6.62
C SER A 226 -0.14 14.23 5.29
N VAL A 227 0.91 14.48 4.49
CA VAL A 227 0.99 14.05 3.08
C VAL A 227 2.29 13.31 2.79
N PRO A 228 2.42 12.04 3.19
CA PRO A 228 3.56 11.21 2.78
C PRO A 228 3.36 10.67 1.37
N VAL A 229 4.34 10.83 0.51
CA VAL A 229 4.42 10.17 -0.81
C VAL A 229 5.38 9.00 -0.72
N ASN A 230 4.96 7.85 -1.20
CA ASN A 230 5.73 6.61 -1.13
C ASN A 230 6.01 6.09 -2.55
N ALA A 231 7.25 5.67 -2.79
CA ALA A 231 7.67 4.97 -4.00
C ALA A 231 8.32 3.64 -3.60
N ASN A 232 7.76 2.52 -4.03
CA ASN A 232 8.14 1.19 -3.60
C ASN A 232 8.35 0.25 -4.78
N ALA A 233 9.25 -0.71 -4.61
CA ALA A 233 9.41 -1.86 -5.48
C ALA A 233 9.31 -3.14 -4.65
N SER A 234 8.55 -4.12 -5.12
CA SER A 234 8.41 -5.42 -4.47
C SER A 234 8.44 -6.55 -5.49
N LYS A 235 8.76 -7.75 -5.01
CA LYS A 235 8.75 -8.96 -5.83
C LYS A 235 8.00 -10.07 -5.12
N LEU A 236 7.09 -10.73 -5.82
CA LEU A 236 6.48 -11.96 -5.35
C LEU A 236 7.47 -13.11 -5.52
N LEU A 237 7.68 -13.86 -4.46
CA LEU A 237 8.62 -14.96 -4.36
C LEU A 237 7.92 -16.18 -3.77
N ARG A 238 8.37 -17.36 -4.13
CA ARG A 238 7.96 -18.62 -3.49
C ARG A 238 9.08 -19.10 -2.55
N LEU A 239 8.80 -19.10 -1.25
CA LEU A 239 9.70 -19.59 -0.21
C LEU A 239 9.16 -20.94 0.32
N GLY A 240 9.65 -22.04 -0.23
CA GLY A 240 9.04 -23.35 -0.02
C GLY A 240 7.60 -23.39 -0.55
N ASN A 241 6.64 -23.68 0.32
CA ASN A 241 5.21 -23.68 -0.04
C ASN A 241 4.51 -22.34 0.16
N GLN A 242 5.19 -21.33 0.71
CA GLN A 242 4.63 -20.03 1.02
C GLN A 242 4.94 -19.02 -0.07
N LEU A 243 3.91 -18.32 -0.58
CA LEU A 243 4.07 -17.15 -1.41
C LEU A 243 4.26 -15.92 -0.53
N VAL A 244 5.31 -15.16 -0.81
CA VAL A 244 5.68 -13.95 -0.06
C VAL A 244 6.06 -12.85 -1.04
N SER A 245 5.46 -11.66 -0.91
CA SER A 245 5.94 -10.47 -1.60
C SER A 245 6.88 -9.70 -0.68
N LEU A 246 8.13 -9.51 -1.11
CA LEU A 246 9.13 -8.72 -0.38
C LEU A 246 9.42 -7.44 -1.15
N GLY A 247 9.51 -6.33 -0.43
CA GLY A 247 9.75 -5.05 -1.07
C GLY A 247 10.36 -4.00 -0.14
N GLY A 248 10.73 -2.90 -0.77
CA GLY A 248 11.23 -1.73 -0.07
C GLY A 248 11.08 -0.49 -0.93
N GLY A 249 11.23 0.66 -0.30
CA GLY A 249 11.09 1.94 -0.97
C GLY A 249 11.43 3.12 -0.09
N VAL A 250 11.19 4.28 -0.66
CA VAL A 250 11.38 5.57 0.00
C VAL A 250 10.03 6.21 0.26
N ARG A 251 10.00 7.02 1.30
CA ARG A 251 8.90 7.86 1.72
C ARG A 251 9.39 9.30 1.79
N TYR A 252 8.56 10.24 1.38
CA TYR A 252 8.87 11.65 1.49
C TYR A 252 7.63 12.41 1.98
N TRP A 253 7.79 13.20 3.02
CA TRP A 253 6.74 14.03 3.58
C TRP A 253 6.67 15.34 2.79
N LEU A 254 5.56 15.54 2.04
CA LEU A 254 5.29 16.79 1.31
C LEU A 254 4.66 17.84 2.22
N ASP A 255 3.91 17.39 3.21
CA ASP A 255 3.27 18.22 4.22
C ASP A 255 3.08 17.39 5.49
N SER A 256 3.27 18.00 6.65
CA SER A 256 3.03 17.42 7.97
C SER A 256 2.83 18.52 9.00
N PRO A 257 2.12 18.23 10.12
CA PRO A 257 2.09 19.18 11.24
C PRO A 257 3.48 19.40 11.83
N ASP A 258 3.70 20.52 12.50
CA ASP A 258 4.97 20.85 13.19
C ASP A 258 5.44 19.75 14.19
N SER A 259 4.52 18.90 14.65
CA SER A 259 4.81 17.74 15.48
C SER A 259 5.03 16.46 14.66
N GLY A 260 4.90 16.51 13.36
CA GLY A 260 4.99 15.37 12.44
C GLY A 260 6.41 15.09 11.98
N ALA A 261 6.52 14.13 11.06
CA ALA A 261 7.79 13.77 10.44
C ALA A 261 8.05 14.64 9.20
N GLU A 262 9.33 14.94 8.95
CA GLU A 262 9.75 15.70 7.79
C GLU A 262 10.74 14.94 6.90
N GLY A 263 10.87 15.39 5.65
CA GLY A 263 11.88 14.91 4.72
C GLY A 263 11.69 13.45 4.30
N PHE A 264 12.81 12.73 4.23
CA PHE A 264 12.83 11.34 3.74
C PHE A 264 12.72 10.31 4.86
N GLY A 265 11.85 9.33 4.62
CA GLY A 265 11.74 8.09 5.38
C GLY A 265 12.02 6.86 4.53
N LEU A 266 12.02 5.70 5.16
CA LEU A 266 12.20 4.40 4.52
C LEU A 266 10.98 3.52 4.74
N ARG A 267 10.72 2.63 3.77
CA ARG A 267 9.66 1.62 3.88
C ARG A 267 10.22 0.25 3.51
N LEU A 268 9.94 -0.75 4.34
CA LEU A 268 10.12 -2.16 4.01
C LEU A 268 8.76 -2.86 4.08
N THR A 269 8.52 -3.78 3.16
CA THR A 269 7.26 -4.54 3.11
C THR A 269 7.52 -6.03 2.97
N ALA A 270 6.73 -6.82 3.68
CA ALA A 270 6.64 -8.26 3.50
C ALA A 270 5.16 -8.65 3.54
N THR A 271 4.64 -9.28 2.49
CA THR A 271 3.25 -9.73 2.45
C THR A 271 3.19 -11.22 2.31
N LEU A 272 2.59 -11.90 3.29
CA LEU A 272 2.28 -13.32 3.23
C LEU A 272 0.96 -13.51 2.46
N LEU A 273 0.94 -14.43 1.48
CA LEU A 273 -0.23 -14.75 0.69
C LEU A 273 -0.71 -16.16 1.01
N PHE A 274 -2.02 -16.31 1.13
CA PHE A 274 -2.69 -17.59 1.34
C PHE A 274 -3.76 -17.77 0.26
N PRO A 275 -3.38 -18.22 -0.95
CA PRO A 275 -4.34 -18.50 -2.03
C PRO A 275 -5.31 -19.61 -1.58
N ARG A 276 -6.59 -19.43 -1.93
CA ARG A 276 -7.65 -20.43 -1.69
C ARG A 276 -7.75 -21.41 -2.81
#